data_8d0cf12274220a8a9e4c7359d8b2660a
#
_entry.id   8d0cf12274220a8a9e4c7359d8b2660a
#
_cell.length_a   1.000
_cell.length_b   1.000
_cell.length_c   1.000
_cell.angle_alpha   90.00
_cell.angle_beta   90.00
_cell.angle_gamma   90.00
#
_symmetry.space_group_name_H-M   'P 1'
#
loop_
_entity.id
_entity.type
_entity.pdbx_description
1 polymer ?
#
loop_
_entity_poly.entity_id
_entity_poly.type
_entity_poly.pdbx_seq_one_letter_code
_entity_poly.pdbx_strand_id
1 'polypeptide(L)'
;MNNRYKLFSLLLVLTLQLTGCGQQPIGEVQAFSPNATIGQSGQQTQQTTQQAQQTQVQSLRVAADYESIVASPWNCEDLNSRKAAMLLYDSPVKLTTTFDSQPALVTVSGSGTQWTLTVREGVLFSDGSQLTAQDVDDSLTMAMAEGSYYRNQLTNIASHSVSGNTVQVTLNTADALFANLLTFPVAKLSGGSYVGTGRYRLSTQGEDSVTLSRNTAYWGEAASIEQIELVSLEKKDVAVYSLKLGNIDCLYIEGASSDIANLSASSYPVVSNQLLFLGANPNRTATANAAVRQAISKALDRSYLIETSLSTSAQPSNLPVHPDFSLLSTPSVETRDLQTAQQLLTDAGLTGEGTSLSLTLLYSTGGADRAQTANQIAAQLSEAGITVTLDGRAQEEYFAALESGSYDLYLGEILLGDDMDLSHLWTQGERYGYGVQPSQELLTAYQTAFSTGEGWDSFAQLFMQEYPLIPLAFRNGTFCFSREFSLDVLAVRSDLFYNIDSWQTQN
;
A
#
# COMPACT_ATOMS: atom_id res chain seq x y z
N MET A 1 -23.76 -4.92 60.19
CA MET A 1 -22.45 -5.01 60.90
C MET A 1 -21.44 -4.33 60.01
N ASN A 2 -21.22 -3.07 60.18
CA ASN A 2 -20.09 -2.29 60.68
C ASN A 2 -18.69 -2.85 60.35
N ASN A 3 -17.93 -2.15 59.51
CA ASN A 3 -16.74 -1.38 59.90
C ASN A 3 -16.12 -0.67 58.70
N ARG A 4 -16.06 0.55 58.76
CA ARG A 4 -15.26 1.72 58.53
C ARG A 4 -13.75 1.50 58.79
N TYR A 5 -12.85 1.89 57.89
CA TYR A 5 -11.56 2.49 58.21
C TYR A 5 -11.19 3.58 57.24
N LYS A 6 -10.82 4.64 57.74
CA LYS A 6 -10.42 6.00 57.57
C LYS A 6 -9.18 6.23 56.68
N LEU A 7 -9.29 7.38 56.02
CA LEU A 7 -8.24 8.23 55.44
C LEU A 7 -6.94 8.32 56.25
N PHE A 8 -5.80 8.41 55.53
CA PHE A 8 -4.66 9.24 55.93
C PHE A 8 -4.05 9.91 54.66
N SER A 9 -4.23 11.25 54.64
CA SER A 9 -3.55 12.18 53.73
C SER A 9 -2.14 12.42 54.29
N LEU A 10 -1.10 12.32 53.42
CA LEU A 10 0.23 12.87 53.75
C LEU A 10 0.60 13.88 52.64
N LEU A 11 0.53 15.16 53.02
CA LEU A 11 1.01 16.31 52.28
C LEU A 11 2.52 16.35 52.46
N LEU A 12 3.32 16.27 51.39
CA LEU A 12 4.74 16.59 51.45
C LEU A 12 4.96 17.88 50.63
N VAL A 13 5.23 18.94 51.38
CA VAL A 13 5.64 20.24 50.83
C VAL A 13 7.13 20.18 50.59
N LEU A 14 7.58 20.37 49.36
CA LEU A 14 8.99 20.55 49.03
C LEU A 14 9.23 21.98 48.55
N THR A 15 9.92 22.74 49.36
CA THR A 15 10.33 24.13 49.10
C THR A 15 11.46 24.16 48.08
N LEU A 16 11.25 24.84 46.94
CA LEU A 16 12.32 25.22 46.00
C LEU A 16 13.04 26.43 46.53
N GLN A 17 14.34 26.32 46.73
CA GLN A 17 15.25 27.46 46.90
C GLN A 17 15.77 27.89 45.49
N LEU A 18 15.48 29.12 45.14
CA LEU A 18 16.04 29.86 44.00
C LEU A 18 17.41 30.41 44.42
N THR A 19 18.45 30.07 43.68
CA THR A 19 19.71 30.83 43.66
C THR A 19 20.00 31.28 42.23
N GLY A 20 20.02 32.38 42.00
CA GLY A 20 20.63 33.57 41.60
C GLY A 20 21.42 33.53 40.29
N CYS A 21 20.99 34.46 39.43
CA CYS A 21 21.52 34.90 38.16
C CYS A 21 23.02 35.20 38.13
N GLY A 22 23.63 34.90 36.98
CA GLY A 22 24.82 35.60 36.49
C GLY A 22 24.59 35.94 35.00
N GLN A 23 24.27 37.21 34.76
CA GLN A 23 24.30 37.82 33.41
C GLN A 23 25.78 38.13 33.06
N GLN A 24 26.20 37.77 31.85
CA GLN A 24 27.36 38.34 31.19
C GLN A 24 26.99 39.03 29.91
N PRO A 25 27.68 40.13 29.54
CA PRO A 25 27.22 41.10 28.56
C PRO A 25 27.59 40.71 27.11
N ILE A 26 26.80 41.24 26.22
CA ILE A 26 26.91 41.20 24.76
C ILE A 26 28.15 41.94 24.32
N GLY A 27 29.06 41.24 23.59
CA GLY A 27 30.22 41.84 22.94
C GLY A 27 29.87 42.36 21.56
N GLU A 28 30.40 43.54 21.26
CA GLU A 28 30.19 44.36 20.07
C GLU A 28 30.58 43.70 18.74
N VAL A 29 29.80 44.02 17.72
CA VAL A 29 30.07 43.74 16.30
C VAL A 29 31.19 44.66 15.81
N GLN A 30 32.34 44.13 15.39
CA GLN A 30 33.35 44.90 14.63
C GLN A 30 33.21 44.69 13.13
N ALA A 31 33.22 45.81 12.46
CA ALA A 31 33.13 45.98 11.00
C ALA A 31 34.39 45.50 10.29
N PHE A 32 34.20 44.87 9.13
CA PHE A 32 35.25 44.52 8.18
C PHE A 32 35.76 45.75 7.42
N SER A 33 37.10 45.91 7.36
CA SER A 33 37.76 46.75 6.35
C SER A 33 38.77 45.88 5.54
N PRO A 34 38.88 46.14 4.22
CA PRO A 34 39.72 45.32 3.34
C PRO A 34 41.11 45.95 3.15
N ASN A 35 42.13 45.12 3.12
CA ASN A 35 43.42 45.19 2.43
C ASN A 35 44.59 44.77 3.32
N ALA A 36 45.22 43.69 2.95
CA ALA A 36 46.68 43.53 2.99
C ALA A 36 47.15 42.26 2.29
N THR A 37 48.11 42.45 1.52
CA THR A 37 48.89 41.78 0.50
C THR A 37 49.67 40.52 1.00
N ILE A 38 49.64 39.48 0.17
CA ILE A 38 50.61 38.42 -0.12
C ILE A 38 51.80 38.19 0.83
N GLY A 39 51.84 37.00 1.38
CA GLY A 39 53.06 36.33 1.90
C GLY A 39 52.94 34.82 1.74
N GLN A 40 53.71 34.23 0.85
CA GLN A 40 53.84 32.78 0.65
C GLN A 40 54.53 32.12 1.85
N SER A 41 53.93 31.11 2.43
CA SER A 41 54.64 29.97 3.01
C SER A 41 53.67 28.76 3.02
N GLY A 42 54.07 27.70 2.35
CA GLY A 42 53.29 26.49 2.17
C GLY A 42 53.14 25.71 3.51
N GLN A 43 51.90 25.41 3.82
CA GLN A 43 51.54 24.25 4.62
C GLN A 43 50.35 23.60 3.93
N GLN A 44 50.55 22.40 3.39
CA GLN A 44 49.50 21.50 2.97
C GLN A 44 48.60 21.16 4.14
N THR A 45 47.46 21.80 4.19
CA THR A 45 46.34 21.30 5.01
C THR A 45 45.72 20.18 4.23
N GLN A 46 46.00 18.95 4.57
CA GLN A 46 45.23 17.79 4.15
C GLN A 46 43.79 18.00 4.67
N GLN A 47 42.90 18.42 3.80
CA GLN A 47 41.46 18.23 4.01
C GLN A 47 41.24 16.71 3.93
N THR A 48 41.17 16.10 5.08
CA THR A 48 40.63 14.75 5.25
C THR A 48 39.14 14.91 5.00
N THR A 49 38.72 14.68 3.77
CA THR A 49 37.32 14.39 3.43
C THR A 49 37.05 13.07 4.13
N GLN A 50 36.41 13.12 5.29
CA GLN A 50 35.77 11.96 5.89
C GLN A 50 34.64 11.58 4.90
N GLN A 51 34.94 10.70 3.96
CA GLN A 51 33.93 9.86 3.34
C GLN A 51 33.35 9.04 4.52
N ALA A 52 32.11 9.29 4.86
CA ALA A 52 31.35 8.42 5.72
C ALA A 52 31.48 7.00 5.12
N GLN A 53 32.17 6.11 5.82
CA GLN A 53 32.22 4.71 5.43
C GLN A 53 30.80 4.17 5.55
N GLN A 54 30.12 3.99 4.44
CA GLN A 54 28.87 3.26 4.37
C GLN A 54 29.16 1.83 4.82
N THR A 55 28.68 1.48 6.00
CA THR A 55 28.83 0.11 6.51
C THR A 55 27.77 -0.75 5.85
N GLN A 56 28.20 -1.74 5.10
CA GLN A 56 27.31 -2.69 4.44
C GLN A 56 26.58 -3.51 5.51
N VAL A 57 25.24 -3.62 5.40
CA VAL A 57 24.44 -4.50 6.27
C VAL A 57 24.82 -5.94 5.95
N GLN A 58 25.42 -6.65 6.89
CA GLN A 58 25.81 -8.05 6.65
C GLN A 58 24.64 -9.02 6.79
N SER A 59 23.70 -8.74 7.70
CA SER A 59 22.53 -9.59 7.93
C SER A 59 21.29 -8.78 8.26
N LEU A 60 20.11 -9.31 7.92
CA LEU A 60 18.79 -8.74 8.23
C LEU A 60 17.88 -9.85 8.79
N ARG A 61 17.25 -9.59 9.95
CA ARG A 61 16.29 -10.51 10.58
C ARG A 61 14.87 -10.15 10.14
N VAL A 62 14.20 -11.10 9.51
CA VAL A 62 12.86 -10.93 8.92
C VAL A 62 11.88 -11.89 9.60
N ALA A 63 10.74 -11.39 10.05
CA ALA A 63 9.68 -12.24 10.60
C ALA A 63 9.07 -13.08 9.48
N ALA A 64 9.27 -14.40 9.49
CA ALA A 64 8.67 -15.33 8.54
C ALA A 64 8.79 -16.78 8.99
N ASP A 65 7.83 -17.60 8.59
CA ASP A 65 7.85 -19.06 8.75
C ASP A 65 8.38 -19.72 7.46
N TYR A 66 9.63 -20.17 7.50
CA TYR A 66 10.30 -20.81 6.38
C TYR A 66 9.61 -22.09 5.93
N GLU A 67 9.15 -22.93 6.86
CA GLU A 67 8.51 -24.22 6.54
C GLU A 67 7.21 -23.98 5.75
N SER A 68 6.41 -23.00 6.16
CA SER A 68 5.21 -22.60 5.42
C SER A 68 5.55 -22.12 4.00
N ILE A 69 6.61 -21.33 3.84
CA ILE A 69 7.04 -20.80 2.54
C ILE A 69 7.44 -21.93 1.59
N VAL A 70 8.27 -22.87 2.04
CA VAL A 70 8.78 -23.95 1.16
C VAL A 70 7.80 -25.10 0.98
N ALA A 71 6.81 -25.23 1.85
CA ALA A 71 5.72 -26.18 1.69
C ALA A 71 4.75 -25.78 0.58
N SER A 72 4.43 -24.48 0.48
CA SER A 72 3.62 -23.92 -0.61
C SER A 72 3.75 -22.39 -0.67
N PRO A 73 4.57 -21.83 -1.56
CA PRO A 73 4.76 -20.38 -1.66
C PRO A 73 3.49 -19.61 -2.09
N TRP A 74 2.49 -20.30 -2.65
CA TRP A 74 1.22 -19.71 -3.06
C TRP A 74 0.17 -19.63 -1.93
N ASN A 75 0.31 -20.45 -0.87
CA ASN A 75 -0.72 -20.65 0.16
C ASN A 75 -0.27 -20.20 1.56
N CYS A 76 0.81 -19.41 1.68
CA CYS A 76 1.24 -18.90 2.99
C CYS A 76 0.13 -18.07 3.63
N GLU A 77 -0.40 -18.49 4.77
CA GLU A 77 -1.45 -17.78 5.50
C GLU A 77 -0.92 -16.50 6.15
N ASP A 78 0.29 -16.56 6.70
CA ASP A 78 0.93 -15.40 7.31
C ASP A 78 1.41 -14.39 6.26
N LEU A 79 1.04 -13.13 6.46
CA LEU A 79 1.34 -12.06 5.52
C LEU A 79 2.86 -11.81 5.37
N ASN A 80 3.60 -11.80 6.47
CA ASN A 80 5.04 -11.53 6.42
C ASN A 80 5.79 -12.70 5.77
N SER A 81 5.37 -13.93 5.99
CA SER A 81 5.90 -15.13 5.30
C SER A 81 5.65 -15.05 3.79
N ARG A 82 4.43 -14.64 3.34
CA ARG A 82 4.17 -14.41 1.92
C ARG A 82 5.09 -13.36 1.32
N LYS A 83 5.35 -12.28 2.06
CA LYS A 83 6.26 -11.22 1.59
C LYS A 83 7.71 -11.70 1.56
N ALA A 84 8.16 -12.43 2.58
CA ALA A 84 9.49 -13.01 2.66
C ALA A 84 9.73 -14.10 1.58
N ALA A 85 8.69 -14.75 1.07
CA ALA A 85 8.79 -15.71 -0.02
C ALA A 85 9.51 -15.12 -1.25
N MET A 86 9.36 -13.80 -1.52
CA MET A 86 10.03 -13.11 -2.64
C MET A 86 11.55 -13.00 -2.50
N LEU A 87 12.11 -13.38 -1.35
CA LEU A 87 13.56 -13.57 -1.21
C LEU A 87 14.05 -14.87 -1.84
N LEU A 88 13.21 -15.91 -1.82
CA LEU A 88 13.52 -17.27 -2.34
C LEU A 88 13.00 -17.51 -3.75
N TYR A 89 11.92 -16.82 -4.15
CA TYR A 89 11.22 -17.02 -5.42
C TYR A 89 11.14 -15.70 -6.18
N ASP A 90 11.39 -15.73 -7.48
CA ASP A 90 11.03 -14.63 -8.36
C ASP A 90 9.63 -14.86 -8.95
N SER A 91 9.00 -13.77 -9.36
CA SER A 91 7.76 -13.78 -10.13
C SER A 91 8.02 -13.73 -11.64
N PRO A 92 7.04 -14.06 -12.47
CA PRO A 92 7.11 -13.88 -13.92
C PRO A 92 7.49 -12.47 -14.32
N VAL A 93 6.87 -11.45 -13.70
CA VAL A 93 7.17 -10.03 -13.89
C VAL A 93 7.35 -9.34 -12.54
N LYS A 94 7.99 -8.16 -12.54
CA LYS A 94 8.03 -7.24 -11.40
C LYS A 94 7.12 -6.05 -11.69
N LEU A 95 6.43 -5.54 -10.67
CA LEU A 95 5.68 -4.30 -10.77
C LEU A 95 6.52 -3.13 -10.27
N THR A 96 6.42 -1.99 -10.98
CA THR A 96 6.95 -0.70 -10.51
C THR A 96 5.97 -0.03 -9.55
N THR A 97 6.39 1.05 -8.92
CA THR A 97 5.51 1.92 -8.11
C THR A 97 4.45 2.66 -8.94
N THR A 98 4.57 2.63 -10.26
CA THR A 98 3.66 3.25 -11.24
C THR A 98 2.74 2.21 -11.91
N PHE A 99 2.70 0.99 -11.38
CA PHE A 99 1.90 -0.13 -11.89
C PHE A 99 2.25 -0.55 -13.33
N ASP A 100 3.53 -0.43 -13.70
CA ASP A 100 4.05 -0.97 -14.95
C ASP A 100 4.70 -2.32 -14.69
N SER A 101 4.35 -3.33 -15.49
CA SER A 101 5.04 -4.62 -15.44
C SER A 101 6.40 -4.54 -16.14
N GLN A 102 7.43 -5.06 -15.48
CA GLN A 102 8.76 -5.21 -16.02
C GLN A 102 9.13 -6.70 -16.15
N PRO A 103 9.79 -7.12 -17.25
CA PRO A 103 10.23 -8.49 -17.42
C PRO A 103 11.14 -8.95 -16.27
N ALA A 104 10.80 -10.08 -15.62
CA ALA A 104 11.64 -10.78 -14.67
C ALA A 104 12.00 -12.17 -15.24
N LEU A 105 11.27 -13.22 -14.85
CA LEU A 105 11.48 -14.56 -15.39
C LEU A 105 10.89 -14.75 -16.79
N VAL A 106 9.95 -13.90 -17.20
CA VAL A 106 9.37 -13.92 -18.54
C VAL A 106 9.33 -12.55 -19.16
N THR A 107 9.31 -12.51 -20.51
CA THR A 107 8.87 -11.36 -21.28
C THR A 107 7.44 -11.62 -21.72
N VAL A 108 6.53 -10.68 -21.44
CA VAL A 108 5.12 -10.79 -21.79
C VAL A 108 4.85 -10.03 -23.07
N SER A 109 4.12 -10.63 -24.01
CA SER A 109 3.67 -10.01 -25.25
C SER A 109 2.29 -10.50 -25.61
N GLY A 110 1.50 -9.66 -26.26
CA GLY A 110 0.13 -10.00 -26.66
C GLY A 110 -0.78 -8.78 -26.59
N SER A 111 -2.07 -9.00 -26.82
CA SER A 111 -3.12 -8.00 -26.67
C SER A 111 -4.49 -8.67 -26.64
N GLY A 112 -5.49 -7.94 -26.18
CA GLY A 112 -6.84 -8.48 -26.05
C GLY A 112 -6.90 -9.69 -25.14
N THR A 113 -7.29 -10.84 -25.68
CA THR A 113 -7.41 -12.08 -24.91
C THR A 113 -6.27 -13.06 -25.13
N GLN A 114 -5.26 -12.74 -25.97
CA GLN A 114 -4.18 -13.67 -26.34
C GLN A 114 -2.83 -13.12 -25.88
N TRP A 115 -2.17 -13.88 -25.00
CA TRP A 115 -0.91 -13.49 -24.40
C TRP A 115 0.13 -14.60 -24.50
N THR A 116 1.38 -14.21 -24.61
CA THR A 116 2.54 -15.12 -24.70
C THR A 116 3.57 -14.71 -23.64
N LEU A 117 3.93 -15.64 -22.78
CA LEU A 117 4.97 -15.51 -21.78
C LEU A 117 6.23 -16.22 -22.31
N THR A 118 7.24 -15.48 -22.74
CA THR A 118 8.52 -16.06 -23.23
C THR A 118 9.48 -16.16 -22.05
N VAL A 119 9.91 -17.37 -21.73
CA VAL A 119 10.75 -17.64 -20.54
C VAL A 119 12.20 -17.19 -20.81
N ARG A 120 12.80 -16.54 -19.80
CA ARG A 120 14.19 -16.11 -19.81
C ARG A 120 15.12 -17.31 -19.81
N GLU A 121 16.08 -17.32 -20.74
CA GLU A 121 17.11 -18.36 -20.81
C GLU A 121 18.19 -18.18 -19.75
N GLY A 122 18.79 -19.29 -19.32
CA GLY A 122 19.94 -19.31 -18.41
C GLY A 122 19.62 -19.08 -16.93
N VAL A 123 18.34 -18.96 -16.55
CA VAL A 123 17.92 -18.88 -15.14
C VAL A 123 18.00 -20.24 -14.48
N LEU A 124 18.60 -20.30 -13.29
CA LEU A 124 18.73 -21.54 -12.50
C LEU A 124 17.90 -21.45 -11.21
N PHE A 125 17.25 -22.55 -10.85
CA PHE A 125 16.73 -22.77 -9.51
C PHE A 125 17.88 -22.93 -8.49
N SER A 126 17.58 -22.77 -7.22
CA SER A 126 18.57 -22.93 -6.14
C SER A 126 19.15 -24.34 -6.01
N ASP A 127 18.51 -25.38 -6.59
CA ASP A 127 19.03 -26.73 -6.73
C ASP A 127 19.95 -26.94 -7.96
N GLY A 128 20.16 -25.88 -8.77
CA GLY A 128 20.99 -25.87 -9.97
C GLY A 128 20.28 -26.36 -11.24
N SER A 129 19.01 -26.76 -11.17
CA SER A 129 18.23 -27.10 -12.37
C SER A 129 17.82 -25.83 -13.14
N GLN A 130 17.67 -25.96 -14.46
CA GLN A 130 17.30 -24.82 -15.32
C GLN A 130 15.80 -24.56 -15.26
N LEU A 131 15.41 -23.28 -15.25
CA LEU A 131 14.04 -22.82 -15.41
C LEU A 131 13.54 -23.14 -16.83
N THR A 132 12.32 -23.68 -16.93
CA THR A 132 11.64 -24.01 -18.17
C THR A 132 10.25 -23.38 -18.26
N ALA A 133 9.65 -23.39 -19.46
CA ALA A 133 8.27 -22.95 -19.64
C ALA A 133 7.27 -23.82 -18.88
N GLN A 134 7.59 -25.10 -18.67
CA GLN A 134 6.75 -26.00 -17.88
C GLN A 134 6.73 -25.58 -16.40
N ASP A 135 7.87 -25.15 -15.83
CA ASP A 135 7.92 -24.70 -14.43
C ASP A 135 7.09 -23.41 -14.22
N VAL A 136 7.06 -22.53 -15.21
CA VAL A 136 6.19 -21.31 -15.19
C VAL A 136 4.71 -21.69 -15.30
N ASP A 137 4.36 -22.61 -16.19
CA ASP A 137 2.99 -23.11 -16.40
C ASP A 137 2.46 -23.87 -15.17
N ASP A 138 3.29 -24.74 -14.57
CA ASP A 138 2.96 -25.44 -13.33
C ASP A 138 2.74 -24.45 -12.16
N SER A 139 3.59 -23.42 -12.07
CA SER A 139 3.45 -22.36 -11.06
C SER A 139 2.19 -21.52 -11.26
N LEU A 140 1.82 -21.22 -12.52
CA LEU A 140 0.57 -20.56 -12.85
C LEU A 140 -0.64 -21.43 -12.43
N THR A 141 -0.60 -22.74 -12.72
CA THR A 141 -1.62 -23.69 -12.27
C THR A 141 -1.78 -23.65 -10.75
N MET A 142 -0.68 -23.68 -10.01
CA MET A 142 -0.71 -23.59 -8.54
C MET A 142 -1.20 -22.23 -8.04
N ALA A 143 -0.85 -21.14 -8.71
CA ALA A 143 -1.33 -19.80 -8.38
C ALA A 143 -2.85 -19.65 -8.59
N MET A 144 -3.43 -20.36 -9.55
CA MET A 144 -4.88 -20.39 -9.83
C MET A 144 -5.65 -21.39 -8.94
N ALA A 145 -4.96 -22.29 -8.23
CA ALA A 145 -5.58 -23.34 -7.44
C ALA A 145 -6.40 -22.81 -6.25
N GLU A 146 -7.34 -23.62 -5.76
CA GLU A 146 -8.09 -23.32 -4.54
C GLU A 146 -7.13 -23.19 -3.34
N GLY A 147 -7.35 -22.16 -2.50
CA GLY A 147 -6.49 -21.84 -1.37
C GLY A 147 -5.28 -20.97 -1.72
N SER A 148 -4.99 -20.75 -3.01
CA SER A 148 -3.93 -19.81 -3.40
C SER A 148 -4.34 -18.36 -3.12
N TYR A 149 -3.40 -17.60 -2.56
CA TYR A 149 -3.53 -16.15 -2.37
C TYR A 149 -3.69 -15.39 -3.69
N TYR A 150 -3.13 -15.92 -4.78
CA TYR A 150 -3.11 -15.30 -6.12
C TYR A 150 -4.34 -15.63 -6.96
N ARG A 151 -5.18 -16.58 -6.53
CA ARG A 151 -6.31 -17.09 -7.32
C ARG A 151 -7.24 -15.98 -7.82
N ASN A 152 -7.64 -15.06 -6.93
CA ASN A 152 -8.64 -14.05 -7.26
C ASN A 152 -8.19 -13.09 -8.37
N GLN A 153 -6.90 -12.75 -8.43
CA GLN A 153 -6.36 -11.88 -9.49
C GLN A 153 -6.20 -12.60 -10.84
N LEU A 154 -6.26 -13.94 -10.86
CA LEU A 154 -6.04 -14.75 -12.08
C LEU A 154 -7.34 -15.34 -12.64
N THR A 155 -8.52 -14.96 -12.15
CA THR A 155 -9.82 -15.50 -12.55
C THR A 155 -10.18 -15.20 -14.01
N ASN A 156 -9.58 -14.17 -14.61
CA ASN A 156 -9.77 -13.85 -16.03
C ASN A 156 -9.05 -14.82 -16.99
N ILE A 157 -8.17 -15.70 -16.49
CA ILE A 157 -7.50 -16.69 -17.34
C ILE A 157 -8.48 -17.83 -17.68
N ALA A 158 -8.76 -18.00 -18.98
CA ALA A 158 -9.61 -19.06 -19.50
C ALA A 158 -8.81 -20.36 -19.69
N SER A 159 -7.58 -20.26 -20.19
CA SER A 159 -6.69 -21.42 -20.43
C SER A 159 -5.24 -20.98 -20.58
N HIS A 160 -4.33 -21.91 -20.31
CA HIS A 160 -2.90 -21.76 -20.60
C HIS A 160 -2.29 -23.06 -21.08
N SER A 161 -1.18 -22.98 -21.81
CA SER A 161 -0.45 -24.16 -22.33
C SER A 161 0.98 -23.84 -22.73
N VAL A 162 1.87 -24.83 -22.60
CA VAL A 162 3.27 -24.70 -23.01
C VAL A 162 3.44 -24.93 -24.50
N SER A 163 4.24 -24.09 -25.14
CA SER A 163 4.68 -24.23 -26.53
C SER A 163 6.15 -23.85 -26.67
N GLY A 164 7.05 -24.85 -26.74
CA GLY A 164 8.50 -24.61 -26.76
C GLY A 164 8.98 -23.91 -25.50
N ASN A 165 9.58 -22.73 -25.63
CA ASN A 165 10.05 -21.90 -24.51
C ASN A 165 9.03 -20.82 -24.10
N THR A 166 7.75 -21.02 -24.41
CA THR A 166 6.68 -20.06 -24.10
C THR A 166 5.52 -20.73 -23.39
N VAL A 167 4.78 -19.94 -22.59
CA VAL A 167 3.44 -20.25 -22.11
C VAL A 167 2.46 -19.37 -22.84
N GLN A 168 1.49 -19.99 -23.53
CA GLN A 168 0.39 -19.29 -24.18
C GLN A 168 -0.75 -19.14 -23.18
N VAL A 169 -1.29 -17.94 -23.02
CA VAL A 169 -2.41 -17.65 -22.10
C VAL A 169 -3.55 -17.05 -22.87
N THR A 170 -4.75 -17.58 -22.64
CA THR A 170 -6.01 -17.03 -23.19
C THR A 170 -6.87 -16.51 -22.04
N LEU A 171 -7.35 -15.28 -22.17
CA LEU A 171 -8.24 -14.64 -21.19
C LEU A 171 -9.72 -14.81 -21.58
N ASN A 172 -10.61 -14.75 -20.59
CA ASN A 172 -12.06 -14.69 -20.80
C ASN A 172 -12.49 -13.36 -21.42
N THR A 173 -11.90 -12.25 -20.97
CA THR A 173 -12.17 -10.89 -21.45
C THR A 173 -10.83 -10.19 -21.71
N ALA A 174 -10.85 -9.22 -22.65
CA ALA A 174 -9.66 -8.45 -22.97
C ALA A 174 -9.24 -7.59 -21.76
N ASP A 175 -7.95 -7.66 -21.45
CA ASP A 175 -7.29 -6.92 -20.38
C ASP A 175 -5.91 -6.48 -20.87
N ALA A 176 -5.73 -5.17 -21.05
CA ALA A 176 -4.48 -4.60 -21.54
C ALA A 176 -3.35 -4.64 -20.50
N LEU A 177 -3.71 -4.76 -19.23
CA LEU A 177 -2.78 -4.76 -18.09
C LEU A 177 -2.60 -6.16 -17.47
N PHE A 178 -3.05 -7.20 -18.16
CA PHE A 178 -2.93 -8.59 -17.71
C PHE A 178 -1.52 -8.93 -17.17
N ALA A 179 -0.48 -8.40 -17.79
CA ALA A 179 0.90 -8.65 -17.35
C ALA A 179 1.15 -8.23 -15.89
N ASN A 180 0.44 -7.22 -15.38
CA ASN A 180 0.56 -6.73 -14.00
C ASN A 180 0.12 -7.76 -12.96
N LEU A 181 -0.72 -8.71 -13.35
CA LEU A 181 -1.23 -9.76 -12.47
C LEU A 181 -0.26 -10.94 -12.27
N LEU A 182 0.82 -11.02 -13.07
CA LEU A 182 1.77 -12.13 -13.07
C LEU A 182 2.85 -11.97 -11.99
N THR A 183 2.46 -11.64 -10.77
CA THR A 183 3.34 -11.39 -9.62
C THR A 183 3.42 -12.56 -8.63
N PHE A 184 2.92 -13.73 -9.02
CA PHE A 184 2.97 -14.96 -8.22
C PHE A 184 4.38 -15.59 -8.23
N PRO A 185 4.78 -16.34 -7.17
CA PRO A 185 6.07 -17.01 -7.11
C PRO A 185 6.17 -18.15 -8.14
N VAL A 186 7.31 -18.23 -8.85
CA VAL A 186 7.66 -19.36 -9.71
C VAL A 186 8.53 -20.32 -8.91
N ALA A 187 8.07 -21.57 -8.78
CA ALA A 187 8.69 -22.57 -7.94
C ALA A 187 8.65 -23.97 -8.58
N LYS A 188 9.59 -24.82 -8.18
CA LYS A 188 9.72 -26.20 -8.60
C LYS A 188 9.80 -27.12 -7.39
N LEU A 189 9.09 -28.23 -7.41
CA LEU A 189 9.20 -29.23 -6.36
C LEU A 189 10.53 -30.01 -6.50
N SER A 190 11.37 -29.97 -5.47
CA SER A 190 12.66 -30.66 -5.41
C SER A 190 12.91 -31.18 -4.01
N GLY A 191 13.18 -32.49 -3.87
CA GLY A 191 13.48 -33.10 -2.57
C GLY A 191 12.36 -33.03 -1.52
N GLY A 192 11.11 -32.81 -1.93
CA GLY A 192 9.95 -32.72 -1.03
C GLY A 192 9.60 -31.28 -0.60
N SER A 193 10.36 -30.28 -1.02
CA SER A 193 10.10 -28.84 -0.78
C SER A 193 10.13 -28.07 -2.09
N TYR A 194 9.50 -26.91 -2.14
CA TYR A 194 9.60 -26.02 -3.29
C TYR A 194 10.89 -25.21 -3.25
N VAL A 195 11.58 -25.14 -4.39
CA VAL A 195 12.78 -24.33 -4.62
C VAL A 195 12.46 -23.24 -5.65
N GLY A 196 13.10 -22.07 -5.50
CA GLY A 196 12.91 -20.93 -6.38
C GLY A 196 14.21 -20.47 -7.04
N THR A 197 14.08 -19.42 -7.84
CA THR A 197 15.17 -18.76 -8.58
C THR A 197 15.70 -17.52 -7.88
N GLY A 198 15.19 -17.21 -6.66
CA GLY A 198 15.32 -15.94 -6.00
C GLY A 198 16.74 -15.53 -5.61
N ARG A 199 16.84 -14.28 -5.08
CA ARG A 199 18.09 -13.60 -4.67
C ARG A 199 18.81 -14.31 -3.53
N TYR A 200 18.08 -15.14 -2.76
CA TYR A 200 18.62 -15.90 -1.63
C TYR A 200 18.29 -17.37 -1.75
N ARG A 201 19.08 -18.18 -1.07
CA ARG A 201 18.89 -19.62 -0.93
C ARG A 201 19.13 -20.06 0.50
N LEU A 202 18.59 -21.20 0.90
CA LEU A 202 18.84 -21.79 2.20
C LEU A 202 20.35 -22.02 2.40
N SER A 203 20.87 -21.55 3.54
CA SER A 203 22.23 -21.77 3.98
C SER A 203 22.26 -22.70 5.19
N THR A 204 21.50 -22.37 6.24
CA THR A 204 21.47 -23.13 7.48
C THR A 204 20.05 -23.14 8.03
N GLN A 205 19.61 -24.29 8.52
CA GLN A 205 18.34 -24.44 9.23
C GLN A 205 18.61 -24.78 10.67
N GLY A 206 18.24 -23.86 11.58
CA GLY A 206 18.29 -24.03 13.04
C GLY A 206 16.92 -24.43 13.60
N GLU A 207 16.83 -24.54 14.93
CA GLU A 207 15.60 -24.88 15.62
C GLU A 207 14.58 -23.71 15.62
N ASP A 208 15.05 -22.47 15.85
CA ASP A 208 14.21 -21.27 15.99
C ASP A 208 14.36 -20.29 14.83
N SER A 209 15.35 -20.43 13.98
CA SER A 209 15.61 -19.55 12.84
C SER A 209 16.25 -20.26 11.67
N VAL A 210 16.04 -19.71 10.50
CA VAL A 210 16.60 -20.19 9.23
C VAL A 210 17.44 -19.10 8.62
N THR A 211 18.70 -19.40 8.29
CA THR A 211 19.59 -18.47 7.60
C THR A 211 19.57 -18.73 6.11
N LEU A 212 19.26 -17.68 5.36
CA LEU A 212 19.40 -17.61 3.91
C LEU A 212 20.71 -16.88 3.58
N SER A 213 21.44 -17.37 2.58
CA SER A 213 22.61 -16.68 2.03
C SER A 213 22.30 -16.17 0.63
N ARG A 214 22.97 -15.09 0.24
CA ARG A 214 22.92 -14.53 -1.10
C ARG A 214 23.14 -15.63 -2.14
N ASN A 215 22.29 -15.71 -3.15
CA ASN A 215 22.42 -16.63 -4.25
C ASN A 215 23.46 -16.09 -5.26
N THR A 216 24.68 -16.65 -5.24
CA THR A 216 25.79 -16.25 -6.13
C THR A 216 25.56 -16.59 -7.58
N ALA A 217 24.57 -17.44 -7.89
CA ALA A 217 24.15 -17.80 -9.25
C ALA A 217 22.85 -17.07 -9.66
N TYR A 218 22.47 -16.02 -8.91
CA TYR A 218 21.28 -15.24 -9.24
C TYR A 218 21.45 -14.59 -10.63
N TRP A 219 20.38 -14.64 -11.41
CA TRP A 219 20.34 -14.18 -12.79
C TRP A 219 20.32 -12.65 -12.96
N GLY A 220 19.91 -11.90 -11.91
CA GLY A 220 19.81 -10.45 -11.86
C GLY A 220 20.89 -9.81 -11.00
N GLU A 221 20.65 -8.58 -10.55
CA GLU A 221 21.56 -7.84 -9.69
C GLU A 221 21.69 -8.54 -8.31
N ALA A 222 22.92 -8.66 -7.83
CA ALA A 222 23.17 -9.31 -6.54
C ALA A 222 22.63 -8.45 -5.40
N ALA A 223 21.91 -9.05 -4.47
CA ALA A 223 21.44 -8.36 -3.26
C ALA A 223 22.63 -7.76 -2.47
N SER A 224 22.45 -6.58 -1.89
CA SER A 224 23.49 -5.90 -1.09
C SER A 224 23.71 -6.58 0.25
N ILE A 225 22.66 -7.12 0.86
CA ILE A 225 22.71 -7.84 2.16
C ILE A 225 23.18 -9.27 1.93
N GLU A 226 24.16 -9.73 2.71
CA GLU A 226 24.75 -11.06 2.51
C GLU A 226 23.90 -12.20 3.07
N GLN A 227 23.23 -11.96 4.18
CA GLN A 227 22.43 -12.97 4.89
C GLN A 227 21.07 -12.42 5.30
N ILE A 228 20.07 -13.27 5.22
CA ILE A 228 18.74 -13.03 5.80
C ILE A 228 18.50 -14.12 6.84
N GLU A 229 18.13 -13.74 8.04
CA GLU A 229 17.67 -14.64 9.08
C GLU A 229 16.15 -14.58 9.14
N LEU A 230 15.48 -15.68 8.81
CA LEU A 230 14.03 -15.82 8.96
C LEU A 230 13.73 -16.27 10.39
N VAL A 231 12.98 -15.44 11.13
CA VAL A 231 12.61 -15.66 12.52
C VAL A 231 11.13 -16.03 12.56
N SER A 232 10.82 -17.25 12.98
CA SER A 232 9.43 -17.67 13.15
C SER A 232 8.84 -17.01 14.40
N LEU A 233 7.66 -16.39 14.26
CA LEU A 233 6.93 -15.74 15.35
C LEU A 233 5.57 -16.40 15.54
N GLU A 234 5.30 -16.88 16.76
CA GLU A 234 4.06 -17.61 17.07
C GLU A 234 2.77 -16.79 16.90
N LYS A 235 2.83 -15.46 17.00
CA LYS A 235 1.66 -14.57 16.93
C LYS A 235 1.99 -13.22 16.30
N LYS A 236 1.04 -12.66 15.55
CA LYS A 236 1.12 -11.31 14.95
C LYS A 236 1.42 -10.21 15.97
N ASP A 237 0.78 -10.24 17.13
CA ASP A 237 0.94 -9.23 18.18
C ASP A 237 2.38 -9.19 18.73
N VAL A 238 3.10 -10.32 18.64
CA VAL A 238 4.49 -10.43 19.05
C VAL A 238 5.43 -9.73 18.05
N ALA A 239 5.06 -9.63 16.76
CA ALA A 239 5.92 -9.08 15.71
C ALA A 239 6.27 -7.61 15.97
N VAL A 240 5.30 -6.77 16.34
CA VAL A 240 5.50 -5.36 16.68
C VAL A 240 6.43 -5.20 17.88
N TYR A 241 6.26 -6.03 18.92
CA TYR A 241 7.14 -6.03 20.08
C TYR A 241 8.54 -6.54 19.73
N SER A 242 8.63 -7.57 18.88
CA SER A 242 9.91 -8.12 18.41
C SER A 242 10.72 -7.09 17.62
N LEU A 243 10.06 -6.26 16.79
CA LEU A 243 10.71 -5.14 16.13
C LEU A 243 11.20 -4.07 17.14
N LYS A 244 10.37 -3.71 18.13
CA LYS A 244 10.74 -2.75 19.18
C LYS A 244 11.90 -3.21 20.04
N LEU A 245 12.00 -4.51 20.31
CA LEU A 245 13.08 -5.12 21.11
C LEU A 245 14.32 -5.42 20.26
N GLY A 246 14.26 -5.22 18.93
CA GLY A 246 15.36 -5.55 18.04
C GLY A 246 15.56 -7.05 17.84
N ASN A 247 14.54 -7.89 18.07
CA ASN A 247 14.58 -9.34 17.76
C ASN A 247 14.41 -9.60 16.26
N ILE A 248 13.69 -8.71 15.55
CA ILE A 248 13.62 -8.64 14.10
C ILE A 248 13.99 -7.23 13.65
N ASP A 249 14.46 -7.09 12.41
CA ASP A 249 14.96 -5.82 11.88
C ASP A 249 13.93 -5.12 10.98
N CYS A 250 12.98 -5.86 10.42
CA CYS A 250 11.90 -5.29 9.61
C CYS A 250 10.58 -6.04 9.77
N LEU A 251 9.47 -5.32 9.52
CA LEU A 251 8.10 -5.82 9.61
C LEU A 251 7.21 -5.06 8.63
N TYR A 252 6.42 -5.79 7.83
CA TYR A 252 5.39 -5.20 6.99
C TYR A 252 4.04 -5.19 7.72
N ILE A 253 3.37 -4.04 7.65
CA ILE A 253 2.04 -3.83 8.21
C ILE A 253 1.13 -3.34 7.08
N GLU A 254 0.06 -4.10 6.81
CA GLU A 254 -0.96 -3.75 5.81
C GLU A 254 -2.14 -3.07 6.51
N GLY A 255 -2.64 -1.99 5.89
CA GLY A 255 -3.79 -1.23 6.39
C GLY A 255 -3.51 -0.38 7.63
N ALA A 256 -4.57 0.14 8.23
CA ALA A 256 -4.50 0.97 9.42
C ALA A 256 -4.13 0.15 10.65
N SER A 257 -3.07 0.54 11.33
CA SER A 257 -2.71 0.01 12.64
C SER A 257 -2.33 1.15 13.58
N SER A 258 -3.01 1.24 14.71
CA SER A 258 -2.63 2.17 15.80
C SER A 258 -1.23 1.89 16.35
N ASP A 259 -0.70 0.70 16.08
CA ASP A 259 0.61 0.28 16.58
C ASP A 259 1.76 0.97 15.84
N ILE A 260 1.54 1.41 14.58
CA ILE A 260 2.56 2.12 13.78
C ILE A 260 2.95 3.45 14.44
N ALA A 261 1.98 4.21 14.95
CA ALA A 261 2.22 5.51 15.58
C ALA A 261 3.17 5.44 16.80
N ASN A 262 3.28 4.27 17.42
CA ASN A 262 4.12 4.01 18.58
C ASN A 262 5.42 3.28 18.24
N LEU A 263 5.65 2.94 16.97
CA LEU A 263 6.90 2.35 16.51
C LEU A 263 7.96 3.43 16.43
N SER A 264 9.02 3.26 17.21
CA SER A 264 10.22 4.11 17.17
C SER A 264 11.15 3.71 16.02
N ALA A 265 10.65 3.07 14.99
CA ALA A 265 11.40 2.56 13.85
C ALA A 265 11.28 3.50 12.64
N SER A 266 12.24 3.45 11.74
CA SER A 266 12.11 4.03 10.41
C SER A 266 11.00 3.30 9.66
N SER A 267 10.21 4.02 8.88
CA SER A 267 9.12 3.43 8.12
C SER A 267 9.08 3.98 6.69
N TYR A 268 8.77 3.10 5.76
CA TYR A 268 8.67 3.42 4.33
C TYR A 268 7.27 3.04 3.82
N PRO A 269 6.66 3.89 2.98
CA PRO A 269 5.38 3.54 2.36
C PRO A 269 5.58 2.39 1.37
N VAL A 270 4.64 1.46 1.37
CA VAL A 270 4.56 0.39 0.38
C VAL A 270 3.37 0.68 -0.51
N VAL A 271 3.64 0.99 -1.77
CA VAL A 271 2.58 1.33 -2.74
C VAL A 271 1.58 0.18 -2.85
N SER A 272 0.31 0.51 -2.72
CA SER A 272 -0.80 -0.43 -2.72
C SER A 272 -2.03 0.17 -3.40
N ASN A 273 -2.73 -0.64 -4.18
CA ASN A 273 -3.95 -0.23 -4.89
C ASN A 273 -5.20 -0.30 -3.99
N GLN A 274 -5.07 0.11 -2.71
CA GLN A 274 -6.14 0.07 -1.71
C GLN A 274 -6.92 1.37 -1.69
N LEU A 275 -8.07 1.39 -2.35
CA LEU A 275 -8.97 2.54 -2.49
C LEU A 275 -9.87 2.71 -1.27
N LEU A 276 -9.82 3.90 -0.66
CA LEU A 276 -10.79 4.40 0.32
C LEU A 276 -11.77 5.34 -0.39
N PHE A 277 -13.09 5.15 -0.20
CA PHE A 277 -14.11 5.90 -0.94
C PHE A 277 -15.42 6.05 -0.16
N LEU A 278 -16.27 6.99 -0.62
CA LEU A 278 -17.68 7.04 -0.25
C LEU A 278 -18.54 6.43 -1.37
N GLY A 279 -19.31 5.40 -1.04
CA GLY A 279 -20.38 4.91 -1.90
C GLY A 279 -21.67 5.68 -1.64
N ALA A 280 -22.43 5.96 -2.67
CA ALA A 280 -23.69 6.71 -2.63
C ALA A 280 -24.88 5.80 -2.93
N ASN A 281 -25.90 5.79 -2.08
CA ASN A 281 -27.07 4.94 -2.27
C ASN A 281 -27.90 5.38 -3.49
N PRO A 282 -28.04 4.54 -4.52
CA PRO A 282 -28.78 4.89 -5.74
C PRO A 282 -30.28 5.05 -5.52
N ASN A 283 -30.83 4.50 -4.44
CA ASN A 283 -32.26 4.52 -4.12
C ASN A 283 -32.70 5.73 -3.26
N ARG A 284 -31.75 6.62 -2.93
CA ARG A 284 -32.01 7.86 -2.20
C ARG A 284 -31.97 9.04 -3.17
N THR A 285 -33.06 9.83 -3.23
CA THR A 285 -33.21 10.93 -4.19
C THR A 285 -32.02 11.90 -4.17
N ALA A 286 -31.49 12.23 -2.99
CA ALA A 286 -30.35 13.14 -2.86
C ALA A 286 -29.07 12.52 -3.45
N THR A 287 -28.67 11.34 -3.01
CA THR A 287 -27.41 10.71 -3.41
C THR A 287 -27.46 10.09 -4.82
N ALA A 288 -28.63 9.81 -5.37
CA ALA A 288 -28.81 9.47 -6.78
C ALA A 288 -28.51 10.66 -7.72
N ASN A 289 -28.64 11.91 -7.23
CA ASN A 289 -28.37 13.11 -8.01
C ASN A 289 -26.84 13.33 -8.16
N ALA A 290 -26.36 13.38 -9.40
CA ALA A 290 -24.95 13.60 -9.71
C ALA A 290 -24.42 14.94 -9.16
N ALA A 291 -25.23 16.01 -9.20
CA ALA A 291 -24.82 17.30 -8.64
C ALA A 291 -24.53 17.24 -7.12
N VAL A 292 -25.27 16.41 -6.38
CA VAL A 292 -24.99 16.17 -4.95
C VAL A 292 -23.67 15.43 -4.77
N ARG A 293 -23.39 14.41 -5.55
CA ARG A 293 -22.14 13.66 -5.47
C ARG A 293 -20.94 14.51 -5.87
N GLN A 294 -21.08 15.33 -6.91
CA GLN A 294 -20.07 16.35 -7.27
C GLN A 294 -19.86 17.36 -6.13
N ALA A 295 -20.93 17.87 -5.53
CA ALA A 295 -20.85 18.81 -4.41
C ALA A 295 -20.11 18.19 -3.22
N ILE A 296 -20.41 16.93 -2.87
CA ILE A 296 -19.70 16.19 -1.82
C ILE A 296 -18.21 16.09 -2.17
N SER A 297 -17.87 15.69 -3.41
CA SER A 297 -16.48 15.58 -3.85
C SER A 297 -15.72 16.93 -3.74
N LYS A 298 -16.33 18.02 -4.19
CA LYS A 298 -15.76 19.39 -4.14
C LYS A 298 -15.64 19.96 -2.72
N ALA A 299 -16.51 19.52 -1.80
CA ALA A 299 -16.47 19.96 -0.40
C ALA A 299 -15.35 19.31 0.41
N LEU A 300 -14.77 18.21 -0.04
CA LEU A 300 -13.77 17.44 0.70
C LEU A 300 -12.35 17.92 0.41
N ASP A 301 -11.62 18.30 1.45
CA ASP A 301 -10.17 18.43 1.46
C ASP A 301 -9.56 17.06 1.79
N ARG A 302 -9.15 16.36 0.76
CA ARG A 302 -8.62 14.99 0.89
C ARG A 302 -7.26 14.94 1.57
N SER A 303 -6.42 15.94 1.33
CA SER A 303 -5.09 16.03 1.96
C SER A 303 -5.23 16.21 3.46
N TYR A 304 -6.08 17.16 3.90
CA TYR A 304 -6.39 17.36 5.30
C TYR A 304 -7.07 16.14 5.94
N LEU A 305 -7.95 15.45 5.20
CA LEU A 305 -8.58 14.22 5.67
C LEU A 305 -7.54 13.13 5.95
N ILE A 306 -6.56 12.95 5.05
CA ILE A 306 -5.48 11.98 5.23
C ILE A 306 -4.63 12.33 6.44
N GLU A 307 -4.15 13.58 6.50
CA GLU A 307 -3.28 14.06 7.57
C GLU A 307 -3.91 13.91 8.96
N THR A 308 -5.21 14.17 9.07
CA THR A 308 -5.90 14.20 10.38
C THR A 308 -6.56 12.90 10.78
N SER A 309 -6.82 11.97 9.83
CA SER A 309 -7.65 10.80 10.09
C SER A 309 -6.98 9.48 9.82
N LEU A 310 -5.97 9.43 8.92
CA LEU A 310 -5.34 8.16 8.56
C LEU A 310 -4.04 7.97 9.34
N SER A 311 -3.88 6.76 9.88
CA SER A 311 -2.67 6.39 10.63
C SER A 311 -1.52 5.90 9.73
N THR A 312 -1.79 5.70 8.44
CA THR A 312 -0.82 5.25 7.45
C THR A 312 -0.68 6.26 6.33
N SER A 313 0.46 6.21 5.62
CA SER A 313 0.65 6.96 4.39
C SER A 313 -0.47 6.67 3.39
N ALA A 314 -0.97 7.70 2.74
CA ALA A 314 -1.97 7.58 1.69
C ALA A 314 -1.80 8.71 0.67
N GLN A 315 -2.27 8.48 -0.54
CA GLN A 315 -2.30 9.49 -1.60
C GLN A 315 -3.75 9.92 -1.86
N PRO A 316 -4.06 11.23 -1.84
CA PRO A 316 -5.41 11.71 -2.14
C PRO A 316 -5.78 11.38 -3.59
N SER A 317 -7.05 11.04 -3.84
CA SER A 317 -7.54 10.81 -5.20
C SER A 317 -9.01 11.19 -5.35
N ASN A 318 -9.34 11.81 -6.50
CA ASN A 318 -10.70 12.02 -7.00
C ASN A 318 -11.14 10.94 -8.00
N LEU A 319 -10.24 10.01 -8.33
CA LEU A 319 -10.46 8.94 -9.30
C LEU A 319 -10.34 7.58 -8.62
N PRO A 320 -11.04 6.55 -9.12
CA PRO A 320 -10.92 5.18 -8.61
C PRO A 320 -9.72 4.44 -9.20
N VAL A 321 -8.74 5.18 -9.73
CA VAL A 321 -7.48 4.70 -10.30
C VAL A 321 -6.34 5.36 -9.52
N HIS A 322 -5.30 4.58 -9.22
CA HIS A 322 -4.18 5.05 -8.41
C HIS A 322 -3.53 6.31 -9.00
N PRO A 323 -3.18 7.32 -8.19
CA PRO A 323 -2.58 8.57 -8.68
C PRO A 323 -1.27 8.38 -9.47
N ASP A 324 -0.48 7.37 -9.10
CA ASP A 324 0.80 7.06 -9.76
C ASP A 324 0.66 6.13 -10.97
N PHE A 325 -0.57 5.79 -11.38
CA PHE A 325 -0.79 4.92 -12.52
C PHE A 325 -0.29 5.56 -13.82
N SER A 326 0.68 4.93 -14.49
CA SER A 326 1.44 5.50 -15.60
C SER A 326 0.61 5.89 -16.83
N LEU A 327 -0.53 5.22 -17.06
CA LEU A 327 -1.41 5.49 -18.21
C LEU A 327 -2.44 6.61 -17.95
N LEU A 328 -2.42 7.21 -16.75
CA LEU A 328 -3.28 8.33 -16.40
C LEU A 328 -2.49 9.64 -16.44
N SER A 329 -2.86 10.55 -17.34
CA SER A 329 -2.27 11.90 -17.42
C SER A 329 -3.13 12.97 -16.74
N THR A 330 -4.43 12.70 -16.59
CA THR A 330 -5.38 13.59 -15.90
C THR A 330 -5.03 13.67 -14.42
N PRO A 331 -4.88 14.89 -13.83
CA PRO A 331 -4.64 15.01 -12.39
C PRO A 331 -5.72 14.30 -11.59
N SER A 332 -5.31 13.34 -10.75
CA SER A 332 -6.22 12.55 -9.92
C SER A 332 -6.63 13.29 -8.63
N VAL A 333 -6.10 14.49 -8.38
CA VAL A 333 -6.39 15.27 -7.19
C VAL A 333 -6.89 16.66 -7.59
N GLU A 334 -8.08 16.99 -7.13
CA GLU A 334 -8.63 18.35 -7.23
C GLU A 334 -8.52 19.04 -5.85
N THR A 335 -8.22 20.32 -5.86
CA THR A 335 -8.29 21.14 -4.66
C THR A 335 -9.74 21.31 -4.20
N ARG A 336 -9.94 21.40 -2.88
CA ARG A 336 -11.25 21.69 -2.29
C ARG A 336 -11.84 22.96 -2.88
N ASP A 337 -13.10 22.92 -3.31
CA ASP A 337 -13.85 24.07 -3.82
C ASP A 337 -15.23 24.15 -3.16
N LEU A 338 -15.24 24.75 -1.96
CA LEU A 338 -16.43 24.88 -1.15
C LEU A 338 -17.50 25.75 -1.81
N GLN A 339 -17.08 26.79 -2.57
CA GLN A 339 -18.02 27.69 -3.25
C GLN A 339 -18.78 26.95 -4.34
N THR A 340 -18.09 26.20 -5.19
CA THR A 340 -18.72 25.36 -6.21
C THR A 340 -19.61 24.29 -5.59
N ALA A 341 -19.18 23.66 -4.48
CA ALA A 341 -19.99 22.69 -3.75
C ALA A 341 -21.33 23.27 -3.29
N GLN A 342 -21.30 24.46 -2.64
CA GLN A 342 -22.51 25.17 -2.19
C GLN A 342 -23.41 25.57 -3.35
N GLN A 343 -22.82 26.03 -4.46
CA GLN A 343 -23.58 26.42 -5.65
C GLN A 343 -24.32 25.23 -6.27
N LEU A 344 -23.65 24.08 -6.42
CA LEU A 344 -24.27 22.85 -6.93
C LEU A 344 -25.46 22.39 -6.09
N LEU A 345 -25.37 22.48 -4.78
CA LEU A 345 -26.47 22.13 -3.87
C LEU A 345 -27.63 23.13 -3.95
N THR A 346 -27.33 24.42 -4.10
CA THR A 346 -28.34 25.47 -4.28
C THR A 346 -29.08 25.32 -5.60
N ASP A 347 -28.36 25.08 -6.70
CA ASP A 347 -28.93 24.87 -8.03
C ASP A 347 -29.80 23.60 -8.08
N ALA A 348 -29.44 22.60 -7.28
CA ALA A 348 -30.23 21.38 -7.10
C ALA A 348 -31.46 21.60 -6.17
N GLY A 349 -31.63 22.78 -5.56
CA GLY A 349 -32.74 23.10 -4.65
C GLY A 349 -32.67 22.37 -3.30
N LEU A 350 -31.48 21.94 -2.87
CA LEU A 350 -31.27 21.13 -1.68
C LEU A 350 -30.73 21.95 -0.49
N THR A 351 -30.27 23.17 -0.74
CA THR A 351 -29.83 24.13 0.28
C THR A 351 -30.33 25.52 -0.07
N GLY A 352 -30.52 26.41 0.93
CA GLY A 352 -31.03 27.75 0.77
C GLY A 352 -32.02 28.13 1.89
N GLU A 353 -32.79 29.22 1.71
CA GLU A 353 -33.77 29.64 2.71
C GLU A 353 -34.80 28.53 3.04
N GLY A 354 -34.74 28.01 4.27
CA GLY A 354 -35.66 27.00 4.77
C GLY A 354 -35.41 25.56 4.29
N THR A 355 -34.32 25.32 3.54
CA THR A 355 -33.97 23.99 3.02
C THR A 355 -32.57 23.59 3.49
N SER A 356 -32.43 22.38 4.04
CA SER A 356 -31.14 21.78 4.42
C SER A 356 -31.10 20.32 4.00
N LEU A 357 -29.96 19.90 3.45
CA LEU A 357 -29.69 18.51 3.10
C LEU A 357 -29.16 17.75 4.32
N SER A 358 -29.81 16.65 4.68
CA SER A 358 -29.35 15.74 5.71
C SER A 358 -29.08 14.36 5.11
N LEU A 359 -27.91 13.78 5.42
CA LEU A 359 -27.46 12.48 4.96
C LEU A 359 -27.00 11.61 6.11
N THR A 360 -27.17 10.30 6.02
CA THR A 360 -26.62 9.31 6.94
C THR A 360 -25.37 8.71 6.32
N LEU A 361 -24.24 8.79 7.04
CA LEU A 361 -22.96 8.15 6.67
C LEU A 361 -22.76 6.88 7.50
N LEU A 362 -22.92 5.74 6.85
CA LEU A 362 -22.64 4.42 7.41
C LEU A 362 -21.15 4.12 7.35
N TYR A 363 -20.56 3.63 8.44
CA TYR A 363 -19.18 3.17 8.48
C TYR A 363 -18.98 1.98 9.42
N SER A 364 -17.98 1.12 9.15
CA SER A 364 -17.60 0.03 10.04
C SER A 364 -16.71 0.53 11.18
N THR A 365 -16.99 0.11 12.41
CA THR A 365 -16.18 0.45 13.60
C THR A 365 -14.96 -0.45 13.79
N GLY A 366 -14.73 -1.41 12.88
CA GLY A 366 -13.64 -2.39 12.95
C GLY A 366 -12.23 -1.86 12.65
N GLY A 367 -12.06 -0.57 12.37
CA GLY A 367 -10.77 0.08 12.12
C GLY A 367 -10.59 1.32 12.98
N ALA A 368 -9.40 1.51 13.55
CA ALA A 368 -9.12 2.60 14.48
C ALA A 368 -9.34 4.01 13.89
N ASP A 369 -9.10 4.19 12.60
CA ASP A 369 -9.18 5.47 11.88
C ASP A 369 -10.52 5.70 11.17
N ARG A 370 -11.39 4.68 11.03
CA ARG A 370 -12.67 4.82 10.30
C ARG A 370 -13.62 5.82 10.95
N ALA A 371 -13.75 5.78 12.26
CA ALA A 371 -14.58 6.74 13.01
C ALA A 371 -14.04 8.17 12.89
N GLN A 372 -12.71 8.33 12.94
CA GLN A 372 -12.07 9.63 12.78
C GLN A 372 -12.27 10.17 11.36
N THR A 373 -12.10 9.33 10.34
CA THR A 373 -12.37 9.67 8.94
C THR A 373 -13.83 10.10 8.75
N ALA A 374 -14.79 9.35 9.28
CA ALA A 374 -16.21 9.68 9.19
C ALA A 374 -16.54 11.01 9.88
N ASN A 375 -15.96 11.31 11.05
CA ASN A 375 -16.11 12.59 11.75
C ASN A 375 -15.55 13.76 10.92
N GLN A 376 -14.39 13.61 10.31
CA GLN A 376 -13.78 14.64 9.47
C GLN A 376 -14.61 14.91 8.20
N ILE A 377 -15.12 13.85 7.57
CA ILE A 377 -16.03 13.96 6.42
C ILE A 377 -17.29 14.74 6.84
N ALA A 378 -17.92 14.39 7.97
CA ALA A 378 -19.11 15.07 8.46
C ALA A 378 -18.84 16.56 8.74
N ALA A 379 -17.69 16.88 9.34
CA ALA A 379 -17.29 18.27 9.61
C ALA A 379 -17.13 19.07 8.31
N GLN A 380 -16.42 18.54 7.31
CA GLN A 380 -16.19 19.22 6.03
C GLN A 380 -17.50 19.38 5.22
N LEU A 381 -18.38 18.39 5.23
CA LEU A 381 -19.67 18.47 4.56
C LEU A 381 -20.62 19.47 5.23
N SER A 382 -20.53 19.64 6.55
CA SER A 382 -21.27 20.66 7.29
C SER A 382 -20.96 22.08 6.80
N GLU A 383 -19.71 22.36 6.42
CA GLU A 383 -19.31 23.66 5.86
C GLU A 383 -19.96 23.92 4.47
N ALA A 384 -20.28 22.84 3.74
CA ALA A 384 -21.02 22.93 2.47
C ALA A 384 -22.54 23.05 2.66
N GLY A 385 -23.05 22.99 3.89
CA GLY A 385 -24.47 23.03 4.19
C GLY A 385 -25.14 21.65 4.20
N ILE A 386 -24.36 20.54 4.29
CA ILE A 386 -24.88 19.18 4.41
C ILE A 386 -24.75 18.72 5.86
N THR A 387 -25.86 18.42 6.50
CA THR A 387 -25.85 17.80 7.84
C THR A 387 -25.63 16.29 7.71
N VAL A 388 -24.60 15.77 8.36
CA VAL A 388 -24.30 14.32 8.31
C VAL A 388 -24.55 13.67 9.67
N THR A 389 -25.40 12.64 9.66
CA THR A 389 -25.60 11.74 10.81
C THR A 389 -24.67 10.55 10.65
N LEU A 390 -23.83 10.31 11.64
CA LEU A 390 -22.89 9.18 11.63
C LEU A 390 -23.55 7.91 12.16
N ASP A 391 -23.45 6.81 11.39
CA ASP A 391 -23.97 5.48 11.73
C ASP A 391 -22.82 4.47 11.75
N GLY A 392 -22.13 4.37 12.89
CA GLY A 392 -21.03 3.43 13.11
C GLY A 392 -21.54 2.06 13.56
N ARG A 393 -21.21 1.00 12.83
CA ARG A 393 -21.66 -0.37 13.11
C ARG A 393 -20.49 -1.36 13.15
N ALA A 394 -20.67 -2.47 13.89
CA ALA A 394 -19.79 -3.61 13.79
C ALA A 394 -19.79 -4.18 12.35
N GLN A 395 -18.74 -4.89 11.96
CA GLN A 395 -18.52 -5.28 10.58
C GLN A 395 -19.69 -6.08 9.96
N GLU A 396 -20.27 -7.01 10.69
CA GLU A 396 -21.41 -7.80 10.20
C GLU A 396 -22.66 -6.93 10.03
N GLU A 397 -22.95 -6.05 10.99
CA GLU A 397 -24.07 -5.12 10.94
C GLU A 397 -23.88 -4.06 9.84
N TYR A 398 -22.64 -3.67 9.56
CA TYR A 398 -22.30 -2.77 8.47
C TYR A 398 -22.66 -3.40 7.11
N PHE A 399 -22.27 -4.67 6.87
CA PHE A 399 -22.64 -5.35 5.63
C PHE A 399 -24.14 -5.60 5.52
N ALA A 400 -24.82 -5.97 6.60
CA ALA A 400 -26.28 -6.11 6.60
C ALA A 400 -26.99 -4.78 6.30
N ALA A 401 -26.43 -3.64 6.75
CA ALA A 401 -26.97 -2.33 6.42
C ALA A 401 -26.74 -1.94 4.96
N LEU A 402 -25.59 -2.32 4.36
CA LEU A 402 -25.36 -2.16 2.93
C LEU A 402 -26.38 -2.96 2.10
N GLU A 403 -26.58 -4.23 2.42
CA GLU A 403 -27.55 -5.12 1.75
C GLU A 403 -28.99 -4.61 1.85
N SER A 404 -29.37 -4.07 3.02
CA SER A 404 -30.72 -3.52 3.23
C SER A 404 -30.91 -2.10 2.69
N GLY A 405 -29.87 -1.41 2.21
CA GLY A 405 -29.92 -0.02 1.76
C GLY A 405 -30.20 0.99 2.88
N SER A 406 -29.82 0.67 4.12
CA SER A 406 -30.06 1.50 5.30
C SER A 406 -29.00 2.58 5.49
N TYR A 407 -28.74 3.39 4.46
CA TYR A 407 -27.75 4.47 4.43
C TYR A 407 -28.08 5.47 3.31
N ASP A 408 -27.44 6.64 3.34
CA ASP A 408 -27.36 7.56 2.19
C ASP A 408 -25.95 7.49 1.57
N LEU A 409 -24.92 7.54 2.42
CA LEU A 409 -23.52 7.32 2.07
C LEU A 409 -22.93 6.18 2.91
N TYR A 410 -21.94 5.48 2.37
CA TYR A 410 -21.11 4.56 3.16
C TYR A 410 -19.63 4.77 2.94
N LEU A 411 -18.83 4.59 3.98
CA LEU A 411 -17.36 4.63 3.90
C LEU A 411 -16.86 3.22 3.56
N GLY A 412 -16.43 3.03 2.31
CA GLY A 412 -15.92 1.78 1.76
C GLY A 412 -14.41 1.78 1.62
N GLU A 413 -13.81 0.59 1.65
CA GLU A 413 -12.39 0.38 1.38
C GLU A 413 -12.21 -0.95 0.65
N ILE A 414 -11.53 -0.94 -0.49
CA ILE A 414 -11.30 -2.11 -1.34
C ILE A 414 -9.88 -2.14 -1.86
N LEU A 415 -9.28 -3.32 -1.90
CA LEU A 415 -8.04 -3.57 -2.64
C LEU A 415 -8.41 -3.91 -4.09
N LEU A 416 -8.05 -3.01 -5.01
CA LEU A 416 -8.22 -3.22 -6.44
C LEU A 416 -7.11 -4.11 -7.00
N GLY A 417 -7.37 -4.73 -8.16
CA GLY A 417 -6.35 -5.43 -8.94
C GLY A 417 -5.28 -4.46 -9.44
N ASP A 418 -4.05 -4.96 -9.62
CA ASP A 418 -2.95 -4.16 -10.18
C ASP A 418 -3.12 -3.92 -11.70
N ASP A 419 -4.13 -4.52 -12.31
CA ASP A 419 -4.67 -4.28 -13.67
C ASP A 419 -5.71 -3.16 -13.74
N MET A 420 -6.01 -2.50 -12.61
CA MET A 420 -7.06 -1.46 -12.49
C MET A 420 -8.45 -1.99 -12.82
N ASP A 421 -8.76 -3.26 -12.50
CA ASP A 421 -10.12 -3.79 -12.63
C ASP A 421 -11.06 -3.16 -11.60
N LEU A 422 -12.03 -2.39 -12.08
CA LEU A 422 -13.07 -1.72 -11.28
C LEU A 422 -14.40 -2.49 -11.29
N SER A 423 -14.47 -3.67 -11.92
CA SER A 423 -15.72 -4.43 -12.11
C SER A 423 -16.45 -4.70 -10.79
N HIS A 424 -15.72 -4.98 -9.73
CA HIS A 424 -16.26 -5.23 -8.37
C HIS A 424 -16.98 -4.02 -7.75
N LEU A 425 -16.70 -2.80 -8.24
CA LEU A 425 -17.39 -1.57 -7.79
C LEU A 425 -18.72 -1.36 -8.50
N TRP A 426 -18.88 -1.93 -9.70
CA TRP A 426 -20.05 -1.75 -10.55
C TRP A 426 -21.02 -2.94 -10.51
N THR A 427 -20.56 -4.14 -10.12
CA THR A 427 -21.38 -5.36 -10.12
C THR A 427 -22.29 -5.38 -8.89
N GLN A 428 -23.61 -5.35 -9.14
CA GLN A 428 -24.59 -5.46 -8.05
C GLN A 428 -24.49 -6.81 -7.34
N GLY A 429 -24.53 -6.76 -6.00
CA GLY A 429 -24.41 -7.95 -5.16
C GLY A 429 -22.97 -8.34 -4.83
N GLU A 430 -21.99 -7.73 -5.46
CA GLU A 430 -20.61 -7.76 -5.01
C GLU A 430 -20.42 -6.94 -3.73
N ARG A 431 -19.38 -7.26 -2.96
CA ARG A 431 -19.16 -6.73 -1.60
C ARG A 431 -19.19 -5.19 -1.50
N TYR A 432 -18.90 -4.48 -2.58
CA TYR A 432 -18.88 -3.02 -2.67
C TYR A 432 -19.71 -2.46 -3.83
N GLY A 433 -20.48 -3.30 -4.51
CA GLY A 433 -21.37 -2.91 -5.60
C GLY A 433 -22.72 -2.33 -5.16
N TYR A 434 -22.74 -1.61 -4.03
CA TYR A 434 -23.96 -0.99 -3.47
C TYR A 434 -24.09 0.51 -3.80
N GLY A 435 -23.19 1.02 -4.64
CA GLY A 435 -23.19 2.42 -5.08
C GLY A 435 -24.05 2.72 -6.30
N VAL A 436 -24.01 3.97 -6.72
CA VAL A 436 -24.64 4.41 -7.96
C VAL A 436 -23.94 3.73 -9.15
N GLN A 437 -24.72 3.16 -10.04
CA GLN A 437 -24.17 2.54 -11.24
C GLN A 437 -23.66 3.61 -12.21
N PRO A 438 -22.53 3.40 -12.89
CA PRO A 438 -22.05 4.29 -13.92
C PRO A 438 -23.03 4.32 -15.09
N SER A 439 -23.09 5.45 -15.82
CA SER A 439 -23.80 5.52 -17.08
C SER A 439 -23.22 4.55 -18.12
N GLN A 440 -23.99 4.24 -19.17
CA GLN A 440 -23.48 3.42 -20.28
C GLN A 440 -22.28 4.08 -20.97
N GLU A 441 -22.22 5.41 -21.01
CA GLU A 441 -21.12 6.15 -21.60
C GLU A 441 -19.83 5.98 -20.75
N LEU A 442 -19.92 6.19 -19.44
CA LEU A 442 -18.81 6.00 -18.52
C LEU A 442 -18.35 4.54 -18.51
N LEU A 443 -19.28 3.58 -18.49
CA LEU A 443 -18.95 2.15 -18.52
C LEU A 443 -18.22 1.78 -19.83
N THR A 444 -18.66 2.33 -20.97
CA THR A 444 -18.00 2.10 -22.26
C THR A 444 -16.59 2.69 -22.28
N ALA A 445 -16.40 3.90 -21.74
CA ALA A 445 -15.08 4.52 -21.62
C ALA A 445 -14.15 3.69 -20.75
N TYR A 446 -14.64 3.20 -19.60
CA TYR A 446 -13.88 2.29 -18.73
C TYR A 446 -13.50 0.98 -19.46
N GLN A 447 -14.48 0.31 -20.09
CA GLN A 447 -14.23 -0.95 -20.82
C GLN A 447 -13.21 -0.77 -21.95
N THR A 448 -13.26 0.37 -22.65
CA THR A 448 -12.25 0.71 -23.67
C THR A 448 -10.88 0.86 -23.03
N ALA A 449 -10.75 1.66 -21.98
CA ALA A 449 -9.48 1.89 -21.28
C ALA A 449 -8.90 0.59 -20.73
N PHE A 450 -9.71 -0.23 -20.07
CA PHE A 450 -9.30 -1.51 -19.51
C PHE A 450 -8.86 -2.52 -20.57
N SER A 451 -9.61 -2.64 -21.66
CA SER A 451 -9.34 -3.66 -22.69
C SER A 451 -8.21 -3.30 -23.65
N THR A 452 -7.93 -2.01 -23.85
CA THR A 452 -6.96 -1.52 -24.85
C THR A 452 -5.73 -0.86 -24.22
N GLY A 453 -5.81 -0.42 -22.96
CA GLY A 453 -4.80 0.44 -22.31
C GLY A 453 -4.90 1.92 -22.69
N GLU A 454 -5.83 2.27 -23.60
CA GLU A 454 -5.97 3.63 -24.12
C GLU A 454 -7.29 4.27 -23.64
N GLY A 455 -7.29 5.59 -23.42
CA GLY A 455 -8.50 6.34 -23.07
C GLY A 455 -8.76 6.51 -21.58
N TRP A 456 -7.78 6.20 -20.71
CA TRP A 456 -7.90 6.41 -19.26
C TRP A 456 -8.22 7.86 -18.90
N ASP A 457 -7.67 8.85 -19.63
CA ASP A 457 -8.01 10.26 -19.42
C ASP A 457 -9.47 10.59 -19.78
N SER A 458 -10.01 9.97 -20.84
CA SER A 458 -11.41 10.14 -21.20
C SER A 458 -12.34 9.52 -20.14
N PHE A 459 -11.99 8.33 -19.64
CA PHE A 459 -12.69 7.71 -18.51
C PHE A 459 -12.65 8.63 -17.27
N ALA A 460 -11.48 9.16 -16.92
CA ALA A 460 -11.30 10.05 -15.76
C ALA A 460 -12.17 11.29 -15.84
N GLN A 461 -12.25 11.93 -17.01
CA GLN A 461 -13.07 13.12 -17.22
C GLN A 461 -14.57 12.82 -17.06
N LEU A 462 -15.06 11.73 -17.64
CA LEU A 462 -16.45 11.30 -17.48
C LEU A 462 -16.77 10.89 -16.05
N PHE A 463 -15.84 10.18 -15.39
CA PHE A 463 -15.99 9.78 -14.00
C PHE A 463 -16.20 10.98 -13.06
N MET A 464 -15.41 12.05 -13.23
CA MET A 464 -15.53 13.28 -12.42
C MET A 464 -16.81 14.08 -12.73
N GLN A 465 -17.49 13.81 -13.84
CA GLN A 465 -18.81 14.38 -14.11
C GLN A 465 -19.94 13.60 -13.42
N GLU A 466 -19.80 12.30 -13.23
CA GLU A 466 -20.84 11.45 -12.66
C GLU A 466 -20.63 11.12 -11.18
N TYR A 467 -19.38 10.90 -10.77
CA TYR A 467 -19.01 10.39 -9.45
C TYR A 467 -19.95 9.25 -9.00
N PRO A 468 -19.99 8.10 -9.66
CA PRO A 468 -20.82 6.97 -9.21
C PRO A 468 -20.43 6.49 -7.81
N LEU A 469 -19.19 6.72 -7.42
CA LEU A 469 -18.67 6.72 -6.06
C LEU A 469 -17.72 7.92 -5.90
N ILE A 470 -17.37 8.29 -4.67
CA ILE A 470 -16.52 9.44 -4.39
C ILE A 470 -15.20 8.93 -3.80
N PRO A 471 -14.13 8.79 -4.60
CA PRO A 471 -12.82 8.39 -4.11
C PRO A 471 -12.25 9.41 -3.12
N LEU A 472 -11.55 8.93 -2.12
CA LEU A 472 -10.93 9.75 -1.08
C LEU A 472 -9.41 9.66 -1.14
N ALA A 473 -8.88 8.44 -1.13
CA ALA A 473 -7.44 8.20 -1.11
C ALA A 473 -7.09 6.75 -1.51
N PHE A 474 -5.87 6.56 -1.96
CA PHE A 474 -5.21 5.25 -2.00
C PHE A 474 -4.30 5.11 -0.79
N ARG A 475 -4.49 4.06 -0.02
CA ARG A 475 -3.74 3.79 1.21
C ARG A 475 -2.54 2.90 0.91
N ASN A 476 -1.40 3.28 1.43
CA ASN A 476 -0.18 2.49 1.38
C ASN A 476 -0.10 1.52 2.56
N GLY A 477 0.57 0.40 2.35
CA GLY A 477 1.12 -0.38 3.45
C GLY A 477 2.32 0.35 4.08
N THR A 478 2.83 -0.19 5.18
CA THR A 478 4.00 0.36 5.86
C THR A 478 5.04 -0.72 6.08
N PHE A 479 6.26 -0.50 5.59
CA PHE A 479 7.41 -1.36 5.86
C PHE A 479 8.27 -0.69 6.93
N CYS A 480 8.24 -1.25 8.13
CA CYS A 480 8.89 -0.72 9.33
C CYS A 480 10.24 -1.39 9.52
N PHE A 481 11.26 -0.59 9.94
CA PHE A 481 12.58 -1.07 10.30
C PHE A 481 12.93 -0.69 11.73
N SER A 482 13.81 -1.48 12.37
CA SER A 482 14.41 -1.11 13.66
C SER A 482 15.24 0.17 13.49
N ARG A 483 15.47 0.94 14.58
CA ARG A 483 16.20 2.23 14.54
C ARG A 483 17.64 2.13 14.02
N GLU A 484 18.18 0.93 14.01
CA GLU A 484 19.58 0.67 13.60
C GLU A 484 19.74 0.65 12.07
N PHE A 485 18.61 0.59 11.33
CA PHE A 485 18.62 0.53 9.87
C PHE A 485 18.00 1.80 9.28
N SER A 486 18.83 2.58 8.60
CA SER A 486 18.39 3.70 7.74
C SER A 486 18.73 3.33 6.30
N LEU A 487 17.80 2.66 5.63
CA LEU A 487 17.96 2.13 4.28
C LEU A 487 17.15 3.00 3.31
N ASP A 488 17.64 3.13 2.07
CA ASP A 488 16.86 3.68 0.97
C ASP A 488 15.98 2.56 0.39
N VAL A 489 14.79 2.39 1.00
CA VAL A 489 13.88 1.29 0.69
C VAL A 489 12.83 1.74 -0.31
N LEU A 490 12.81 1.08 -1.47
CA LEU A 490 11.71 1.12 -2.40
C LEU A 490 10.97 -0.23 -2.34
N ALA A 491 9.70 -0.18 -1.99
CA ALA A 491 8.88 -1.36 -1.80
C ALA A 491 7.54 -1.22 -2.51
N VAL A 492 7.12 -2.28 -3.17
CA VAL A 492 5.78 -2.43 -3.74
C VAL A 492 5.06 -3.58 -3.05
N ARG A 493 3.73 -3.60 -3.10
CA ARG A 493 2.94 -4.62 -2.40
C ARG A 493 3.27 -6.04 -2.85
N SER A 494 3.63 -6.24 -4.11
CA SER A 494 4.06 -7.54 -4.65
C SER A 494 5.47 -7.96 -4.22
N ASP A 495 6.40 -7.00 -4.00
CA ASP A 495 7.78 -7.27 -3.58
C ASP A 495 8.27 -6.19 -2.61
N LEU A 496 8.34 -6.49 -1.31
CA LEU A 496 8.87 -5.58 -0.29
C LEU A 496 10.38 -5.36 -0.43
N PHE A 497 11.07 -6.29 -1.06
CA PHE A 497 12.52 -6.31 -1.24
C PHE A 497 12.91 -5.85 -2.65
N TYR A 498 12.06 -5.03 -3.29
CA TYR A 498 12.16 -4.65 -4.70
C TYR A 498 13.56 -4.17 -5.09
N ASN A 499 14.17 -3.29 -4.29
CA ASN A 499 15.52 -2.75 -4.51
C ASN A 499 16.55 -3.20 -3.46
N ILE A 500 16.45 -4.42 -2.94
CA ILE A 500 17.37 -4.95 -1.91
C ILE A 500 18.84 -5.03 -2.38
N ASP A 501 19.08 -4.95 -3.69
CA ASP A 501 20.40 -4.84 -4.31
C ASP A 501 21.10 -3.50 -3.99
N SER A 502 20.36 -2.44 -3.69
CA SER A 502 20.86 -1.11 -3.40
C SER A 502 20.80 -0.70 -1.92
N TRP A 503 20.28 -1.56 -1.02
CA TRP A 503 20.13 -1.21 0.39
C TRP A 503 21.46 -1.02 1.09
N GLN A 504 21.59 0.08 1.86
CA GLN A 504 22.78 0.44 2.61
C GLN A 504 22.38 0.94 3.99
N THR A 505 23.23 0.72 5.01
CA THR A 505 23.08 1.40 6.30
C THR A 505 23.60 2.83 6.19
N GLN A 506 22.84 3.80 6.67
CA GLN A 506 23.36 5.13 6.96
C GLN A 506 24.01 5.10 8.35
N ASN A 507 25.29 5.48 8.43
CA ASN A 507 26.02 5.70 9.69
C ASN A 507 25.63 7.03 10.32
#